data_aa4730063194350d09ac84182d45382c
#
_entry.id   aa4730063194350d09ac84182d45382c
#
_cell.length_a   1.000
_cell.length_b   1.000
_cell.length_c   1.000
_cell.angle_alpha   90.00
_cell.angle_beta   90.00
_cell.angle_gamma   90.00
#
_symmetry.space_group_name_H-M   'P 1'
#
loop_
_entity.id
_entity.type
_entity.pdbx_description
1 polymer ?
#
loop_
_entity_poly.entity_id
_entity_poly.type
_entity_poly.pdbx_seq_one_letter_code
_entity_poly.pdbx_strand_id
1 'polypeptide(L)'
;MHEHPIGTNLRHLVGMHDLLQREVAAYIGLSHQGLWNILNGRSEPRSRTVRDFAHAFGVSIDDLFADTGSCLRAAAASYETAPIRQLADTPALSPVREA
;
A
#
# COMPACT_ATOMS: atom_id res chain seq x y z
N MET A 1 2.69 7.50 20.95
CA MET A 1 2.08 7.97 20.61
C MET A 1 2.18 8.55 19.43
N HIS A 2 3.05 8.61 18.83
CA HIS A 2 3.12 9.28 17.62
C HIS A 2 3.28 8.37 16.48
N GLU A 3 2.26 7.63 16.15
CA GLU A 3 2.25 6.90 14.92
C GLU A 3 2.04 7.91 13.81
N HIS A 4 2.70 7.70 12.70
CA HIS A 4 2.44 8.50 11.51
C HIS A 4 1.09 8.05 10.95
N PRO A 5 0.14 8.98 10.71
CA PRO A 5 -1.18 8.59 10.22
C PRO A 5 -1.12 7.76 8.95
N ILE A 6 -0.14 8.06 8.09
CA ILE A 6 -0.02 7.34 6.84
C ILE A 6 0.26 5.86 7.07
N GLY A 7 1.01 5.52 8.14
CA GLY A 7 1.30 4.11 8.42
C GLY A 7 0.03 3.31 8.69
N THR A 8 -0.86 3.87 9.51
CA THR A 8 -2.12 3.22 9.82
C THR A 8 -2.96 3.05 8.55
N ASN A 9 -3.04 4.11 7.76
CA ASN A 9 -3.84 4.06 6.54
C ASN A 9 -3.28 3.04 5.56
N LEU A 10 -1.96 2.98 5.42
CA LEU A 10 -1.34 2.02 4.52
C LEU A 10 -1.59 0.58 4.96
N ARG A 11 -1.57 0.31 6.26
CA ARG A 11 -1.89 -1.04 6.74
C ARG A 11 -3.29 -1.44 6.31
N HIS A 12 -4.23 -0.51 6.42
CA HIS A 12 -5.60 -0.80 6.01
C HIS A 12 -5.69 -1.01 4.50
N LEU A 13 -4.94 -0.23 3.73
CA LEU A 13 -4.96 -0.38 2.28
C LEU A 13 -4.38 -1.71 1.84
N VAL A 14 -3.28 -2.13 2.45
CA VAL A 14 -2.69 -3.42 2.15
C VAL A 14 -3.70 -4.54 2.46
N GLY A 15 -4.36 -4.42 3.60
CA GLY A 15 -5.37 -5.41 3.98
C GLY A 15 -6.58 -5.41 3.06
N MET A 16 -7.03 -4.22 2.65
CA MET A 16 -8.16 -4.09 1.74
C MET A 16 -7.90 -4.80 0.42
N HIS A 17 -6.67 -4.71 -0.08
CA HIS A 17 -6.30 -5.33 -1.34
C HIS A 17 -5.82 -6.77 -1.15
N ASP A 18 -5.74 -7.22 0.09
CA ASP A 18 -5.36 -8.59 0.42
C ASP A 18 -4.00 -8.97 -0.17
N LEU A 19 -3.03 -8.07 0.00
CA LEU A 19 -1.70 -8.26 -0.55
C LEU A 19 -0.71 -8.58 0.55
N LEU A 20 0.34 -9.32 0.17
CA LEU A 20 1.43 -9.60 1.10
C LEU A 20 2.34 -8.38 1.19
N GLN A 21 2.84 -8.12 2.39
CA GLN A 21 3.70 -6.97 2.58
C GLN A 21 4.93 -7.01 1.68
N ARG A 22 5.53 -8.19 1.51
CA ARG A 22 6.72 -8.26 0.67
C ARG A 22 6.42 -7.95 -0.80
N GLU A 23 5.21 -8.27 -1.26
CA GLU A 23 4.81 -7.93 -2.61
C GLU A 23 4.64 -6.43 -2.78
N VAL A 24 4.02 -5.80 -1.78
CA VAL A 24 3.84 -4.36 -1.79
C VAL A 24 5.20 -3.66 -1.75
N ALA A 25 6.09 -4.14 -0.88
CA ALA A 25 7.42 -3.55 -0.77
C ALA A 25 8.14 -3.59 -2.11
N ALA A 26 8.12 -4.75 -2.77
CA ALA A 26 8.78 -4.89 -4.07
C ALA A 26 8.16 -3.95 -5.10
N TYR A 27 6.84 -3.85 -5.10
CA TYR A 27 6.15 -3.01 -6.07
C TYR A 27 6.53 -1.53 -5.89
N ILE A 28 6.64 -1.08 -4.65
CA ILE A 28 6.96 0.31 -4.34
C ILE A 28 8.46 0.58 -4.48
N GLY A 29 9.28 -0.45 -4.36
CA GLY A 29 10.73 -0.30 -4.42
C GLY A 29 11.38 -0.15 -3.06
N LEU A 30 10.77 -0.77 -2.04
CA LEU A 30 11.29 -0.72 -0.67
C LEU A 30 11.75 -2.12 -0.26
N SER A 31 12.64 -2.16 0.73
CA SER A 31 12.92 -3.43 1.37
C SER A 31 11.71 -3.82 2.22
N HIS A 32 11.60 -5.11 2.53
CA HIS A 32 10.50 -5.56 3.38
C HIS A 32 10.56 -4.88 4.75
N GLN A 33 11.77 -4.75 5.31
CA GLN A 33 11.93 -4.09 6.60
C GLN A 33 11.56 -2.62 6.52
N GLY A 34 11.92 -1.96 5.42
CA GLY A 34 11.57 -0.56 5.23
C GLY A 34 10.07 -0.34 5.21
N LEU A 35 9.36 -1.20 4.50
CA LEU A 35 7.91 -1.11 4.48
C LEU A 35 7.33 -1.38 5.86
N TRP A 36 7.82 -2.43 6.52
CA TRP A 36 7.34 -2.78 7.85
C TRP A 36 7.47 -1.60 8.81
N ASN A 37 8.62 -0.91 8.74
CA ASN A 37 8.84 0.25 9.61
C ASN A 37 7.81 1.35 9.36
N ILE A 38 7.50 1.61 8.10
CA ILE A 38 6.52 2.63 7.75
C ILE A 38 5.12 2.23 8.24
N LEU A 39 4.74 0.98 7.99
CA LEU A 39 3.41 0.50 8.39
C LEU A 39 3.22 0.53 9.88
N ASN A 40 4.29 0.37 10.63
CA ASN A 40 4.21 0.33 12.08
C ASN A 40 4.57 1.65 12.74
N GLY A 41 4.65 2.72 11.95
CA GLY A 41 4.86 4.05 12.48
C GLY A 41 6.25 4.31 13.01
N ARG A 42 7.22 3.46 12.65
CA ARG A 42 8.57 3.60 13.14
C ARG A 42 9.42 4.50 12.27
N SER A 43 9.01 4.73 11.04
CA SER A 43 9.69 5.67 10.18
C SER A 43 8.68 6.36 9.29
N GLU A 44 9.06 7.54 8.84
CA GLU A 44 8.20 8.36 8.00
C GLU A 44 8.66 8.17 6.56
N PRO A 45 7.75 7.88 5.62
CA PRO A 45 8.16 7.71 4.24
C PRO A 45 8.58 9.04 3.63
N ARG A 46 9.50 8.96 2.68
CA ARG A 46 9.93 10.14 1.94
C ARG A 46 8.83 10.56 0.97
N SER A 47 8.88 11.81 0.53
CA SER A 47 7.86 12.35 -0.37
C SER A 47 7.66 11.49 -1.61
N ARG A 48 8.74 11.02 -2.18
CA ARG A 48 8.65 10.19 -3.36
C ARG A 48 7.92 8.89 -3.07
N THR A 49 8.22 8.29 -1.92
CA THR A 49 7.59 7.05 -1.51
C THR A 49 6.10 7.27 -1.27
N VAL A 50 5.74 8.40 -0.67
CA VAL A 50 4.34 8.75 -0.46
C VAL A 50 3.61 8.84 -1.80
N ARG A 51 4.22 9.47 -2.79
CA ARG A 51 3.62 9.56 -4.11
C ARG A 51 3.46 8.19 -4.75
N ASP A 52 4.46 7.33 -4.57
CA ASP A 52 4.39 5.99 -5.14
C ASP A 52 3.24 5.20 -4.50
N PHE A 53 3.06 5.34 -3.19
CA PHE A 53 1.92 4.70 -2.53
C PHE A 53 0.58 5.23 -3.04
N ALA A 54 0.47 6.56 -3.17
CA ALA A 54 -0.77 7.16 -3.63
C ALA A 54 -1.13 6.64 -5.02
N HIS A 55 -0.14 6.60 -5.90
CA HIS A 55 -0.36 6.10 -7.24
C HIS A 55 -0.75 4.62 -7.22
N ALA A 56 -0.03 3.83 -6.44
CA ALA A 56 -0.25 2.40 -6.41
C ALA A 56 -1.67 2.04 -5.96
N PHE A 57 -2.18 2.76 -4.96
CA PHE A 57 -3.50 2.47 -4.42
C PHE A 57 -4.61 3.30 -5.05
N GLY A 58 -4.25 4.16 -6.01
CA GLY A 58 -5.26 4.94 -6.72
C GLY A 58 -5.93 6.01 -5.89
N VAL A 59 -5.21 6.58 -4.95
CA VAL A 59 -5.74 7.63 -4.08
C VAL A 59 -4.81 8.85 -4.17
N SER A 60 -5.26 9.98 -3.63
CA SER A 60 -4.43 11.16 -3.59
C SER A 60 -3.50 11.11 -2.39
N ILE A 61 -2.47 11.95 -2.42
CA ILE A 61 -1.58 12.06 -1.28
C ILE A 61 -2.38 12.51 -0.06
N ASP A 62 -3.30 13.44 -0.26
CA ASP A 62 -4.13 13.93 0.83
C ASP A 62 -4.95 12.79 1.46
N ASP A 63 -5.42 11.87 0.63
CA ASP A 63 -6.18 10.72 1.13
C ASP A 63 -5.34 9.87 2.07
N LEU A 64 -4.05 9.73 1.77
CA LEU A 64 -3.18 8.91 2.60
C LEU A 64 -2.99 9.50 3.99
N PHE A 65 -3.14 10.82 4.12
CA PHE A 65 -2.99 11.50 5.41
C PHE A 65 -4.33 11.83 6.06
N ALA A 66 -5.43 11.49 5.41
CA ALA A 66 -6.75 11.74 5.95
C ALA A 66 -7.08 10.75 7.06
N ASP A 67 -8.20 10.97 7.74
CA ASP A 67 -8.64 9.97 8.70
C ASP A 67 -8.89 8.65 7.97
N THR A 68 -8.79 7.57 8.70
CA THR A 68 -8.86 6.24 8.09
C THR A 68 -10.15 6.02 7.32
N GLY A 69 -11.27 6.46 7.85
CA GLY A 69 -12.54 6.30 7.15
C GLY A 69 -12.55 6.97 5.79
N SER A 70 -12.04 8.21 5.72
CA SER A 70 -11.98 8.94 4.46
C SER A 70 -11.01 8.26 3.49
N CYS A 71 -9.86 7.83 4.01
CA CYS A 71 -8.87 7.15 3.18
C CYS A 71 -9.47 5.88 2.57
N LEU A 72 -10.16 5.09 3.37
CA LEU A 72 -10.73 3.84 2.89
C LEU A 72 -11.86 4.06 1.89
N ARG A 73 -12.64 5.12 2.07
CA ARG A 73 -13.68 5.44 1.09
C ARG A 73 -13.08 5.81 -0.25
N ALA A 74 -12.01 6.61 -0.23
CA ALA A 74 -11.32 6.98 -1.46
C ALA A 74 -10.75 5.74 -2.14
N ALA A 75 -10.14 4.87 -1.35
CA ALA A 75 -9.53 3.65 -1.89
C ALA A 75 -10.58 2.71 -2.45
N ALA A 76 -11.74 2.63 -1.80
CA ALA A 76 -12.81 1.78 -2.28
C ALA A 76 -13.32 2.26 -3.64
N ALA A 77 -13.39 3.57 -3.83
CA ALA A 77 -13.87 4.14 -5.09
C ALA A 77 -12.96 3.79 -6.26
N SER A 78 -11.67 3.56 -6.00
CA SER A 78 -10.72 3.23 -7.07
C SER A 78 -10.17 1.82 -6.92
N TYR A 79 -10.83 0.98 -6.13
CA TYR A 79 -10.33 -0.35 -5.82
C TYR A 79 -9.99 -1.16 -7.08
N GLU A 80 -10.93 -1.22 -8.01
CA GLU A 80 -10.77 -2.07 -9.18
C GLU A 80 -9.71 -1.56 -10.15
N THR A 81 -9.45 -0.25 -10.12
CA THR A 81 -8.53 0.35 -11.07
C THR A 81 -7.18 0.70 -10.46
N ALA A 82 -6.98 0.45 -9.19
CA ALA A 82 -5.71 0.78 -8.54
C ALA A 82 -4.58 0.00 -9.20
N PRO A 83 -3.50 0.66 -9.59
CA PRO A 83 -2.39 -0.03 -10.28
C PRO A 83 -1.84 -1.24 -9.54
N ILE A 84 -1.82 -1.19 -8.21
CA ILE A 84 -1.25 -2.28 -7.42
C ILE A 84 -2.10 -3.56 -7.52
N ARG A 85 -3.36 -3.43 -8.01
CA ARG A 85 -4.20 -4.61 -8.18
C ARG A 85 -3.60 -5.63 -9.12
N GLN A 86 -2.68 -5.21 -9.99
CA GLN A 86 -2.06 -6.17 -10.90
C GLN A 86 -1.31 -7.25 -10.14
N LEU A 87 -0.89 -6.98 -8.90
CA LEU A 87 -0.24 -8.01 -8.10
C LEU A 87 -1.21 -9.14 -7.78
N ALA A 88 -2.44 -8.79 -7.47
CA ALA A 88 -3.45 -9.78 -7.16
C ALA A 88 -3.93 -10.50 -8.42
N ASP A 89 -3.82 -9.82 -9.56
CA ASP A 89 -4.30 -10.35 -10.82
C ASP A 89 -3.23 -11.09 -11.61
N THR A 90 -2.12 -11.42 -10.99
CA THR A 90 -1.02 -12.06 -11.68
C THR A 90 -0.90 -13.51 -11.22
N PRO A 91 -1.82 -14.35 -11.64
CA PRO A 91 -1.82 -15.74 -11.17
C PRO A 91 -0.60 -16.51 -11.59
N ALA A 92 0.05 -16.05 -12.63
CA ALA A 92 1.25 -16.73 -13.10
C ALA A 92 2.32 -16.80 -12.03
N LEU A 93 2.22 -15.93 -11.09
CA LEU A 93 3.20 -15.97 -10.05
C LEU A 93 3.06 -17.19 -9.21
N SER A 94 1.92 -17.76 -9.34
CA SER A 94 1.76 -18.89 -8.55
C SER A 94 2.32 -20.04 -9.23
N PRO A 95 2.42 -20.28 -9.39
CA PRO A 95 2.80 -21.07 -9.66
C PRO A 95 3.68 -21.66 -10.22
N VAL A 96 3.53 -21.09 -10.22
CA VAL A 96 4.00 -21.51 -10.69
C VAL A 96 4.62 -22.32 -11.06
N ARG A 97 4.53 -22.39 -11.09
CA ARG A 97 4.92 -22.88 -11.43
C ARG A 97 5.33 -23.90 -11.62
N GLU A 98 5.08 -23.98 -11.35
CA GLU A 98 5.32 -24.79 -11.52
C GLU A 98 5.75 -25.44 -11.93
N ALA A 99 5.74 -25.42 -11.96
CA ALA A 99 6.08 -25.92 -12.33
C ALA A 99 6.35 -26.44 -12.47
#